data_d70fe0eada1f4f38549cc4ba866468b2
#
_entry.id   d70fe0eada1f4f38549cc4ba866468b2
#
_cell.length_a   1.000
_cell.length_b   1.000
_cell.length_c   1.000
_cell.angle_alpha   90.00
_cell.angle_beta   90.00
_cell.angle_gamma   90.00
#
_symmetry.space_group_name_H-M   'P 1'
#
loop_
_entity.id
_entity.type
_entity.pdbx_description
1 polymer ?
#
loop_
_entity_poly.entity_id
_entity_poly.type
_entity_poly.pdbx_seq_one_letter_code
_entity_poly.pdbx_strand_id
1 'polypeptide(L)'
;MAHAVPMSEPLVACIPNISEGQDASIIDAICDAASGVDGCALIGSEPDPDYNRTVITLAGHPNSVSEAAFRLIAAAAELIDMRVHTGNHPRMGAVDVCPFVPIKNADAALCEELAASLGSKVDAELSLPVFYYGSAASHPDRTALSALRRGEYESLKERMTGEVEPSITRDPDYGSGWNVRHARFGAVAIGVRPILVAYNVNLAESDAAVAKKVGTIVRSSGRLIRNGDERMRVSGM
;
A
#
# COMPACT_ATOMS: atom_id res chain seq x y z
N MET A 1 16.91 44.42 -6.17
CA MET A 1 16.05 43.59 -5.30
C MET A 1 15.78 42.29 -6.07
N ALA A 2 16.33 41.17 -5.61
CA ALA A 2 16.07 39.87 -6.22
C ALA A 2 14.64 39.50 -5.86
N HIS A 3 13.77 39.39 -6.86
CA HIS A 3 12.45 38.80 -6.68
C HIS A 3 12.65 37.32 -6.28
N ALA A 4 12.32 36.98 -5.04
CA ALA A 4 12.21 35.59 -4.65
C ALA A 4 11.14 34.94 -5.54
N VAL A 5 11.56 33.98 -6.37
CA VAL A 5 10.62 33.11 -7.10
C VAL A 5 9.77 32.43 -6.04
N PRO A 6 8.43 32.52 -6.08
CA PRO A 6 7.60 31.85 -5.10
C PRO A 6 7.93 30.35 -5.20
N MET A 7 8.35 29.75 -4.08
CA MET A 7 8.54 28.32 -3.99
C MET A 7 7.19 27.68 -4.30
N SER A 8 7.11 26.94 -5.40
CA SER A 8 5.88 26.23 -5.74
C SER A 8 5.54 25.26 -4.59
N GLU A 9 4.28 25.22 -4.21
CA GLU A 9 3.82 24.37 -3.10
C GLU A 9 4.21 22.91 -3.29
N PRO A 10 4.49 22.17 -2.21
CA PRO A 10 4.82 20.76 -2.30
C PRO A 10 3.62 19.96 -2.82
N LEU A 11 3.90 19.00 -3.69
CA LEU A 11 2.92 18.08 -4.24
C LEU A 11 3.32 16.65 -3.91
N VAL A 12 2.40 15.91 -3.33
CA VAL A 12 2.55 14.48 -3.05
C VAL A 12 1.40 13.70 -3.67
N ALA A 13 1.61 12.41 -3.91
CA ALA A 13 0.54 11.48 -4.19
C ALA A 13 0.41 10.48 -3.04
N CYS A 14 -0.78 9.91 -2.90
CA CYS A 14 -1.04 8.72 -2.12
C CYS A 14 -1.77 7.71 -3.00
N ILE A 15 -1.35 6.44 -2.95
CA ILE A 15 -1.87 5.42 -3.86
C ILE A 15 -2.41 4.23 -3.04
N PRO A 16 -3.53 4.42 -2.32
CA PRO A 16 -4.17 3.33 -1.58
C PRO A 16 -4.63 2.22 -2.50
N ASN A 17 -4.56 0.98 -1.98
CA ASN A 17 -5.18 -0.17 -2.61
C ASN A 17 -6.22 -0.74 -1.66
N ILE A 18 -7.47 -0.81 -2.11
CA ILE A 18 -8.57 -1.38 -1.34
C ILE A 18 -8.88 -2.81 -1.79
N SER A 19 -9.34 -3.64 -0.87
CA SER A 19 -9.75 -5.03 -1.12
C SER A 19 -11.22 -5.08 -1.55
N GLU A 20 -11.50 -4.43 -2.67
CA GLU A 20 -12.77 -4.46 -3.39
C GLU A 20 -12.50 -4.09 -4.85
N GLY A 21 -12.94 -4.91 -5.77
CA GLY A 21 -12.76 -4.70 -7.20
C GLY A 21 -13.98 -5.11 -8.02
N GLN A 22 -15.06 -5.51 -7.35
CA GLN A 22 -16.25 -6.12 -7.98
C GLN A 22 -17.52 -5.28 -7.77
N ASP A 23 -17.69 -4.71 -6.59
CA ASP A 23 -18.86 -3.86 -6.29
C ASP A 23 -18.53 -2.38 -6.52
N ALA A 24 -19.00 -1.86 -7.67
CA ALA A 24 -18.81 -0.47 -8.05
C ALA A 24 -19.40 0.50 -7.03
N SER A 25 -20.50 0.15 -6.36
CA SER A 25 -21.16 1.04 -5.39
C SER A 25 -20.31 1.23 -4.13
N ILE A 26 -19.59 0.21 -3.70
CA ILE A 26 -18.64 0.28 -2.59
C ILE A 26 -17.42 1.10 -3.00
N ILE A 27 -16.89 0.85 -4.19
CA ILE A 27 -15.72 1.57 -4.72
C ILE A 27 -16.03 3.05 -4.84
N ASP A 28 -17.18 3.41 -5.44
CA ASP A 28 -17.62 4.80 -5.62
C ASP A 28 -17.79 5.49 -4.27
N ALA A 29 -18.45 4.86 -3.29
CA ALA A 29 -18.62 5.42 -1.96
C ALA A 29 -17.29 5.70 -1.24
N ILE A 30 -16.30 4.83 -1.39
CA ILE A 30 -14.96 5.04 -0.84
C ILE A 30 -14.23 6.19 -1.56
N CYS A 31 -14.35 6.26 -2.88
CA CYS A 31 -13.80 7.34 -3.70
C CYS A 31 -14.43 8.69 -3.35
N ASP A 32 -15.75 8.74 -3.17
CA ASP A 32 -16.49 9.95 -2.80
C ASP A 32 -16.06 10.47 -1.43
N ALA A 33 -15.84 9.59 -0.45
CA ALA A 33 -15.33 9.97 0.86
C ALA A 33 -13.97 10.67 0.79
N ALA A 34 -13.08 10.24 -0.12
CA ALA A 34 -11.77 10.84 -0.34
C ALA A 34 -11.82 12.13 -1.16
N SER A 35 -12.78 12.28 -2.07
CA SER A 35 -12.86 13.38 -3.04
C SER A 35 -13.26 14.73 -2.43
N GLY A 36 -13.90 14.75 -1.27
CA GLY A 36 -14.42 15.97 -0.63
C GLY A 36 -13.38 16.78 0.17
N VAL A 37 -12.07 16.68 -0.15
CA VAL A 37 -11.00 17.38 0.56
C VAL A 37 -10.38 18.45 -0.33
N ASP A 38 -10.54 19.72 0.07
CA ASP A 38 -9.94 20.84 -0.64
C ASP A 38 -8.40 20.69 -0.71
N GLY A 39 -7.83 20.91 -1.89
CA GLY A 39 -6.40 20.76 -2.13
C GLY A 39 -5.93 19.33 -2.38
N CYS A 40 -6.84 18.35 -2.47
CA CYS A 40 -6.59 16.98 -2.94
C CYS A 40 -7.49 16.65 -4.12
N ALA A 41 -6.93 16.03 -5.14
CA ALA A 41 -7.66 15.51 -6.28
C ALA A 41 -7.63 13.99 -6.29
N LEU A 42 -8.78 13.36 -6.54
CA LEU A 42 -8.87 11.97 -6.96
C LEU A 42 -8.49 11.91 -8.45
N ILE A 43 -7.33 11.33 -8.74
CA ILE A 43 -6.79 11.24 -10.11
C ILE A 43 -7.38 10.08 -10.87
N GLY A 44 -7.61 8.96 -10.19
CA GLY A 44 -8.18 7.75 -10.80
C GLY A 44 -8.51 6.67 -9.78
N SER A 45 -9.34 5.75 -10.25
CA SER A 45 -9.72 4.52 -9.57
C SER A 45 -9.69 3.40 -10.61
N GLU A 46 -8.82 2.41 -10.40
CA GLU A 46 -8.61 1.28 -11.31
C GLU A 46 -9.04 -0.03 -10.64
N PRO A 47 -10.31 -0.44 -10.78
CA PRO A 47 -10.78 -1.71 -10.25
C PRO A 47 -10.29 -2.90 -11.09
N ASP A 48 -9.94 -3.98 -10.40
CA ASP A 48 -9.58 -5.27 -10.99
C ASP A 48 -10.46 -6.36 -10.37
N PRO A 49 -11.50 -6.82 -11.09
CA PRO A 49 -12.43 -7.83 -10.58
C PRO A 49 -11.81 -9.21 -10.37
N ASP A 50 -10.78 -9.57 -11.14
CA ASP A 50 -10.10 -10.86 -11.04
C ASP A 50 -9.24 -10.93 -9.78
N TYR A 51 -8.60 -9.82 -9.43
CA TYR A 51 -7.84 -9.67 -8.19
C TYR A 51 -8.71 -9.26 -7.00
N ASN A 52 -9.94 -8.83 -7.24
CA ASN A 52 -10.85 -8.24 -6.25
C ASN A 52 -10.16 -7.12 -5.47
N ARG A 53 -9.64 -6.14 -6.20
CA ARG A 53 -8.85 -5.04 -5.68
C ARG A 53 -9.03 -3.79 -6.54
N THR A 54 -9.00 -2.62 -5.91
CA THR A 54 -8.95 -1.34 -6.63
C THR A 54 -7.72 -0.55 -6.22
N VAL A 55 -7.01 0.01 -7.19
CA VAL A 55 -5.96 1.00 -6.98
C VAL A 55 -6.59 2.39 -7.08
N ILE A 56 -6.44 3.20 -6.04
CA ILE A 56 -6.95 4.56 -6.01
C ILE A 56 -5.75 5.51 -5.97
N THR A 57 -5.77 6.57 -6.80
CA THR A 57 -4.69 7.55 -6.87
C THR A 57 -5.21 8.91 -6.42
N LEU A 58 -4.64 9.41 -5.32
CA LEU A 58 -4.85 10.74 -4.76
C LEU A 58 -3.62 11.60 -5.01
N ALA A 59 -3.78 12.89 -5.34
CA ALA A 59 -2.65 13.80 -5.47
C ALA A 59 -3.05 15.22 -5.04
N GLY A 60 -2.12 15.96 -4.43
CA GLY A 60 -2.38 17.31 -3.98
C GLY A 60 -1.39 17.81 -2.94
N HIS A 61 -1.85 18.80 -2.18
CA HIS A 61 -1.10 19.32 -1.04
C HIS A 61 -0.93 18.22 0.05
N PRO A 62 0.24 18.09 0.69
CA PRO A 62 0.54 17.02 1.62
C PRO A 62 -0.53 16.73 2.67
N ASN A 63 -0.96 17.76 3.41
CA ASN A 63 -1.99 17.59 4.46
C ASN A 63 -3.36 17.21 3.90
N SER A 64 -3.73 17.74 2.73
CA SER A 64 -4.99 17.42 2.07
C SER A 64 -5.01 15.97 1.56
N VAL A 65 -3.89 15.50 1.03
CA VAL A 65 -3.75 14.10 0.60
C VAL A 65 -3.79 13.15 1.80
N SER A 66 -3.16 13.52 2.92
CA SER A 66 -3.23 12.73 4.16
C SER A 66 -4.66 12.65 4.71
N GLU A 67 -5.39 13.75 4.71
CA GLU A 67 -6.81 13.79 5.13
C GLU A 67 -7.70 12.95 4.19
N ALA A 68 -7.51 13.05 2.87
CA ALA A 68 -8.25 12.25 1.91
C ALA A 68 -7.97 10.74 2.09
N ALA A 69 -6.71 10.36 2.31
CA ALA A 69 -6.33 8.99 2.61
C ALA A 69 -6.97 8.48 3.92
N PHE A 70 -7.04 9.32 4.96
CA PHE A 70 -7.73 8.98 6.19
C PHE A 70 -9.21 8.71 5.98
N ARG A 71 -9.93 9.58 5.25
CA ARG A 71 -11.35 9.39 4.93
C ARG A 71 -11.59 8.13 4.10
N LEU A 72 -10.71 7.84 3.16
CA LEU A 72 -10.73 6.60 2.39
C LEU A 72 -10.61 5.37 3.31
N ILE A 73 -9.64 5.37 4.24
CA ILE A 73 -9.45 4.26 5.19
C ILE A 73 -10.70 4.11 6.08
N ALA A 74 -11.27 5.20 6.57
CA ALA A 74 -12.47 5.19 7.39
C ALA A 74 -13.67 4.59 6.64
N ALA A 75 -13.91 5.04 5.39
CA ALA A 75 -14.98 4.50 4.56
C ALA A 75 -14.79 3.02 4.23
N ALA A 76 -13.56 2.61 3.88
CA ALA A 76 -13.25 1.21 3.61
C ALA A 76 -13.46 0.33 4.85
N ALA A 77 -13.15 0.82 6.05
CA ALA A 77 -13.37 0.08 7.30
C ALA A 77 -14.85 -0.21 7.60
N GLU A 78 -15.74 0.66 7.13
CA GLU A 78 -17.19 0.47 7.31
C GLU A 78 -17.82 -0.36 6.17
N LEU A 79 -17.29 -0.28 4.95
CA LEU A 79 -17.92 -0.87 3.77
C LEU A 79 -17.37 -2.24 3.39
N ILE A 80 -16.09 -2.52 3.68
CA ILE A 80 -15.43 -3.79 3.33
C ILE A 80 -15.35 -4.70 4.55
N ASP A 81 -15.66 -5.97 4.34
CA ASP A 81 -15.56 -7.00 5.39
C ASP A 81 -14.56 -8.09 4.98
N MET A 82 -13.37 -8.04 5.54
CA MET A 82 -12.30 -8.99 5.25
C MET A 82 -12.60 -10.43 5.66
N ARG A 83 -13.56 -10.66 6.55
CA ARG A 83 -13.94 -12.00 7.01
C ARG A 83 -14.63 -12.83 5.91
N VAL A 84 -15.18 -12.15 4.90
CA VAL A 84 -15.86 -12.77 3.75
C VAL A 84 -15.18 -12.44 2.41
N HIS A 85 -14.20 -11.52 2.42
CA HIS A 85 -13.48 -11.12 1.22
C HIS A 85 -12.59 -12.24 0.69
N THR A 86 -12.66 -12.47 -0.62
CA THR A 86 -11.79 -13.38 -1.36
C THR A 86 -11.26 -12.70 -2.61
N GLY A 87 -10.02 -12.99 -3.00
CA GLY A 87 -9.39 -12.45 -4.20
C GLY A 87 -8.01 -13.05 -4.41
N ASN A 88 -7.51 -12.98 -5.63
CA ASN A 88 -6.21 -13.56 -6.00
C ASN A 88 -5.03 -12.63 -5.66
N HIS A 89 -5.29 -11.39 -5.26
CA HIS A 89 -4.23 -10.45 -4.87
C HIS A 89 -3.86 -10.63 -3.39
N PRO A 90 -2.55 -10.69 -3.05
CA PRO A 90 -2.11 -10.68 -1.65
C PRO A 90 -2.60 -9.42 -0.93
N ARG A 91 -3.24 -9.58 0.24
CA ARG A 91 -3.79 -8.45 1.01
C ARG A 91 -3.75 -8.71 2.52
N MET A 92 -3.68 -7.63 3.28
CA MET A 92 -3.69 -7.66 4.74
C MET A 92 -4.98 -7.09 5.34
N GLY A 93 -5.71 -6.27 4.60
CA GLY A 93 -6.90 -5.62 5.12
C GLY A 93 -7.75 -4.93 4.07
N ALA A 94 -8.86 -4.32 4.49
CA ALA A 94 -9.78 -3.58 3.63
C ALA A 94 -9.08 -2.46 2.84
N VAL A 95 -8.11 -1.80 3.46
CA VAL A 95 -7.06 -1.03 2.78
C VAL A 95 -5.76 -1.77 3.01
N ASP A 96 -5.29 -2.45 1.98
CA ASP A 96 -4.09 -3.27 2.08
C ASP A 96 -2.83 -2.42 2.20
N VAL A 97 -2.67 -1.42 1.33
CA VAL A 97 -1.54 -0.48 1.36
C VAL A 97 -1.98 0.95 1.14
N CYS A 98 -1.27 1.88 1.76
CA CYS A 98 -1.49 3.32 1.64
C CYS A 98 -0.13 4.05 1.53
N PRO A 99 0.54 3.99 0.36
CA PRO A 99 1.85 4.60 0.17
C PRO A 99 1.76 6.08 -0.18
N PHE A 100 2.59 6.89 0.46
CA PHE A 100 2.90 8.24 0.01
C PHE A 100 4.05 8.22 -1.00
N VAL A 101 3.98 9.13 -1.97
CA VAL A 101 4.94 9.27 -3.07
C VAL A 101 5.28 10.74 -3.25
N PRO A 102 6.54 11.15 -3.11
CA PRO A 102 6.94 12.53 -3.37
C PRO A 102 6.89 12.81 -4.87
N ILE A 103 6.24 13.92 -5.29
CA ILE A 103 6.05 14.27 -6.70
C ILE A 103 6.85 15.53 -7.08
N LYS A 104 6.62 16.64 -6.40
CA LYS A 104 7.27 17.91 -6.70
C LYS A 104 7.49 18.71 -5.43
N ASN A 105 8.68 19.28 -5.25
CA ASN A 105 9.07 20.04 -4.05
C ASN A 105 8.75 19.29 -2.74
N ALA A 106 8.77 17.98 -2.79
CA ALA A 106 8.56 17.05 -1.70
C ALA A 106 9.65 15.98 -1.76
N ASP A 107 10.02 15.43 -0.64
CA ASP A 107 11.01 14.38 -0.51
C ASP A 107 10.46 13.19 0.30
N ALA A 108 11.30 12.20 0.50
CA ALA A 108 10.92 11.02 1.28
C ALA A 108 10.65 11.38 2.74
N ALA A 109 11.40 12.33 3.33
CA ALA A 109 11.25 12.72 4.73
C ALA A 109 9.86 13.32 4.98
N LEU A 110 9.40 14.24 4.13
CA LEU A 110 8.03 14.77 4.20
C LEU A 110 6.98 13.66 4.11
N CYS A 111 7.16 12.69 3.20
CA CYS A 111 6.23 11.57 3.06
C CYS A 111 6.26 10.63 4.28
N GLU A 112 7.40 10.48 4.94
CA GLU A 112 7.54 9.71 6.19
C GLU A 112 6.80 10.39 7.35
N GLU A 113 6.87 11.71 7.45
CA GLU A 113 6.09 12.49 8.41
C GLU A 113 4.57 12.34 8.17
N LEU A 114 4.14 12.38 6.91
CA LEU A 114 2.73 12.15 6.54
C LEU A 114 2.29 10.73 6.89
N ALA A 115 3.11 9.73 6.61
CA ALA A 115 2.82 8.34 6.96
C ALA A 115 2.68 8.16 8.47
N ALA A 116 3.59 8.74 9.26
CA ALA A 116 3.55 8.71 10.71
C ALA A 116 2.31 9.41 11.27
N SER A 117 1.98 10.59 10.77
CA SER A 117 0.78 11.35 11.15
C SER A 117 -0.50 10.60 10.82
N LEU A 118 -0.60 10.03 9.61
CA LEU A 118 -1.75 9.24 9.18
C LEU A 118 -1.93 7.99 10.04
N GLY A 119 -0.86 7.24 10.30
CA GLY A 119 -0.92 6.04 11.13
C GLY A 119 -1.39 6.32 12.55
N SER A 120 -0.85 7.39 13.17
CA SER A 120 -1.29 7.85 14.49
C SER A 120 -2.77 8.25 14.52
N LYS A 121 -3.24 8.94 13.46
CA LYS A 121 -4.65 9.34 13.33
C LYS A 121 -5.57 8.14 13.15
N VAL A 122 -5.17 7.16 12.35
CA VAL A 122 -5.91 5.90 12.14
C VAL A 122 -6.07 5.13 13.45
N ASP A 123 -5.03 5.04 14.26
CA ASP A 123 -5.11 4.44 15.59
C ASP A 123 -6.04 5.21 16.52
N ALA A 124 -5.82 6.53 16.66
CA ALA A 124 -6.55 7.38 17.60
C ALA A 124 -8.04 7.46 17.31
N GLU A 125 -8.45 7.54 16.03
CA GLU A 125 -9.84 7.78 15.64
C GLU A 125 -10.57 6.50 15.20
N LEU A 126 -9.84 5.53 14.62
CA LEU A 126 -10.44 4.31 14.09
C LEU A 126 -10.08 3.05 14.90
N SER A 127 -9.05 3.10 15.73
CA SER A 127 -8.52 1.94 16.49
C SER A 127 -8.24 0.73 15.58
N LEU A 128 -7.55 0.97 14.45
CA LEU A 128 -7.23 -0.05 13.46
C LEU A 128 -5.74 -0.37 13.47
N PRO A 129 -5.36 -1.64 13.16
CA PRO A 129 -3.95 -2.02 13.09
C PRO A 129 -3.23 -1.37 11.93
N VAL A 130 -2.09 -0.75 12.24
CA VAL A 130 -1.22 -0.07 11.26
C VAL A 130 0.17 -0.68 11.31
N PHE A 131 0.72 -0.99 10.15
CA PHE A 131 2.12 -1.35 9.96
C PHE A 131 2.81 -0.33 9.08
N TYR A 132 3.95 0.20 9.50
CA TYR A 132 4.79 1.02 8.62
C TYR A 132 5.68 0.17 7.73
N TYR A 133 5.86 0.59 6.47
CA TYR A 133 6.71 -0.10 5.49
C TYR A 133 7.48 0.87 4.58
N GLY A 134 8.35 0.33 3.74
CA GLY A 134 9.20 1.13 2.86
C GLY A 134 10.22 1.92 3.67
N SER A 135 10.44 3.19 3.33
CA SER A 135 11.35 4.05 4.09
C SER A 135 10.76 4.54 5.41
N ALA A 136 9.43 4.46 5.59
CA ALA A 136 8.76 4.74 6.87
C ALA A 136 8.78 3.55 7.85
N ALA A 137 9.34 2.40 7.45
CA ALA A 137 9.34 1.20 8.27
C ALA A 137 10.03 1.43 9.63
N SER A 138 9.35 1.09 10.72
CA SER A 138 9.90 1.12 12.07
C SER A 138 10.94 0.02 12.34
N HIS A 139 11.03 -0.96 11.43
CA HIS A 139 11.98 -2.07 11.52
C HIS A 139 12.51 -2.50 10.15
N PRO A 140 13.80 -2.90 10.02
CA PRO A 140 14.42 -3.24 8.73
C PRO A 140 13.73 -4.35 7.94
N ASP A 141 13.12 -5.34 8.61
CA ASP A 141 12.43 -6.46 7.95
C ASP A 141 11.07 -6.06 7.35
N ARG A 142 10.56 -4.86 7.66
CA ARG A 142 9.31 -4.30 7.10
C ARG A 142 9.53 -3.41 5.89
N THR A 143 10.78 -3.16 5.50
CA THR A 143 11.09 -2.35 4.32
C THR A 143 10.47 -2.96 3.06
N ALA A 144 10.47 -4.28 2.95
CA ALA A 144 9.85 -4.99 1.83
C ALA A 144 8.38 -5.33 2.14
N LEU A 145 7.45 -4.76 1.39
CA LEU A 145 6.01 -5.03 1.54
C LEU A 145 5.68 -6.53 1.43
N SER A 146 6.38 -7.27 0.57
CA SER A 146 6.20 -8.73 0.41
C SER A 146 6.55 -9.52 1.66
N ALA A 147 7.50 -9.04 2.46
CA ALA A 147 7.82 -9.65 3.76
C ALA A 147 6.72 -9.36 4.78
N LEU A 148 6.22 -8.13 4.81
CA LEU A 148 5.13 -7.72 5.69
C LEU A 148 3.84 -8.48 5.41
N ARG A 149 3.49 -8.69 4.13
CA ARG A 149 2.29 -9.41 3.69
C ARG A 149 2.36 -10.93 3.86
N ARG A 150 3.46 -11.49 4.34
CA ARG A 150 3.59 -12.96 4.45
C ARG A 150 2.49 -13.54 5.33
N GLY A 151 1.74 -14.51 4.77
CA GLY A 151 0.57 -15.13 5.40
C GLY A 151 -0.71 -14.31 5.29
N GLU A 152 -0.64 -13.12 4.69
CA GLU A 152 -1.77 -12.26 4.33
C GLU A 152 -2.74 -11.97 5.50
N TYR A 153 -3.98 -11.63 5.19
CA TYR A 153 -5.03 -11.40 6.20
C TYR A 153 -5.26 -12.65 7.08
N GLU A 154 -5.17 -13.84 6.50
CA GLU A 154 -5.46 -15.10 7.17
C GLU A 154 -4.53 -15.39 8.35
N SER A 155 -3.30 -14.88 8.30
CA SER A 155 -2.33 -15.06 9.40
C SER A 155 -2.33 -13.93 10.43
N LEU A 156 -3.06 -12.84 10.19
CA LEU A 156 -2.97 -11.64 11.04
C LEU A 156 -3.37 -11.90 12.48
N LYS A 157 -4.45 -12.66 12.72
CA LYS A 157 -4.91 -12.99 14.07
C LYS A 157 -3.80 -13.67 14.88
N GLU A 158 -3.26 -14.77 14.35
CA GLU A 158 -2.18 -15.52 15.00
C GLU A 158 -0.94 -14.65 15.23
N ARG A 159 -0.56 -13.85 14.24
CA ARG A 159 0.57 -12.90 14.35
C ARG A 159 0.37 -11.90 15.46
N MET A 160 -0.82 -11.29 15.56
CA MET A 160 -1.12 -10.19 16.49
C MET A 160 -1.47 -10.68 17.91
N THR A 161 -1.86 -11.95 18.08
CA THR A 161 -2.13 -12.54 19.40
C THR A 161 -0.93 -13.27 20.01
N GLY A 162 0.15 -13.43 19.24
CA GLY A 162 1.35 -14.11 19.70
C GLY A 162 1.23 -15.65 19.71
N GLU A 163 0.28 -16.20 18.96
CA GLU A 163 0.09 -17.67 18.84
C GLU A 163 1.18 -18.32 17.96
N VAL A 164 1.95 -17.51 17.22
CA VAL A 164 3.11 -17.95 16.44
C VAL A 164 4.42 -17.49 17.08
N GLU A 165 5.54 -18.10 16.66
CA GLU A 165 6.86 -17.68 17.09
C GLU A 165 7.08 -16.17 16.90
N PRO A 166 7.71 -15.50 17.87
CA PRO A 166 7.94 -14.06 17.80
C PRO A 166 8.70 -13.67 16.54
N SER A 167 8.15 -12.70 15.81
CA SER A 167 8.75 -12.09 14.63
C SER A 167 8.62 -10.59 14.74
N ILE A 168 9.62 -9.85 14.28
CA ILE A 168 9.59 -8.39 14.26
C ILE A 168 8.53 -7.82 13.31
N THR A 169 8.02 -8.63 12.38
CA THR A 169 6.87 -8.28 11.53
C THR A 169 5.53 -8.57 12.19
N ARG A 170 5.52 -9.21 13.37
CA ARG A 170 4.31 -9.67 14.05
C ARG A 170 3.48 -8.51 14.60
N ASP A 171 4.12 -7.66 15.37
CA ASP A 171 3.43 -6.61 16.09
C ASP A 171 3.22 -5.39 15.19
N PRO A 172 2.01 -4.84 15.09
CA PRO A 172 1.76 -3.59 14.38
C PRO A 172 2.40 -2.42 15.14
N ASP A 173 2.61 -1.32 14.43
CA ASP A 173 3.04 -0.06 15.05
C ASP A 173 1.92 0.55 15.90
N TYR A 174 0.67 0.32 15.52
CA TYR A 174 -0.54 0.69 16.25
C TYR A 174 -1.59 -0.41 16.19
N GLY A 175 -2.53 -0.43 17.14
CA GLY A 175 -3.65 -1.34 17.16
C GLY A 175 -3.26 -2.77 17.53
N SER A 176 -2.55 -2.94 18.65
CA SER A 176 -2.15 -4.28 19.16
C SER A 176 -3.33 -5.16 19.56
N GLY A 177 -3.12 -6.48 19.56
CA GLY A 177 -4.12 -7.49 19.87
C GLY A 177 -5.10 -7.73 18.72
N TRP A 178 -6.16 -8.52 19.00
CA TRP A 178 -7.15 -8.88 18.00
C TRP A 178 -8.57 -8.76 18.56
N ASN A 179 -9.45 -8.07 17.83
CA ASN A 179 -10.85 -7.86 18.19
C ASN A 179 -11.76 -7.95 16.95
N VAL A 180 -13.07 -7.78 17.12
CA VAL A 180 -14.06 -7.90 16.04
C VAL A 180 -13.83 -6.84 14.94
N ARG A 181 -13.40 -5.62 15.31
CA ARG A 181 -13.10 -4.56 14.35
C ARG A 181 -11.86 -4.89 13.52
N HIS A 182 -10.81 -5.40 14.19
CA HIS A 182 -9.60 -5.89 13.50
C HIS A 182 -9.92 -7.08 12.58
N ALA A 183 -10.79 -7.99 13.00
CA ALA A 183 -11.23 -9.09 12.15
C ALA A 183 -11.98 -8.60 10.91
N ARG A 184 -12.81 -7.55 11.02
CA ARG A 184 -13.53 -6.97 9.89
C ARG A 184 -12.61 -6.23 8.92
N PHE A 185 -11.69 -5.42 9.45
CA PHE A 185 -10.82 -4.56 8.63
C PHE A 185 -9.52 -5.26 8.19
N GLY A 186 -8.92 -6.09 9.04
CA GLY A 186 -7.54 -6.56 8.89
C GLY A 186 -6.55 -5.52 9.42
N ALA A 187 -5.53 -5.22 8.63
CA ALA A 187 -4.52 -4.21 8.93
C ALA A 187 -4.15 -3.42 7.68
N VAL A 188 -3.75 -2.16 7.85
CA VAL A 188 -3.25 -1.33 6.75
C VAL A 188 -1.73 -1.18 6.83
N ALA A 189 -1.06 -1.31 5.68
CA ALA A 189 0.35 -0.97 5.54
C ALA A 189 0.47 0.47 5.02
N ILE A 190 0.93 1.40 5.86
CA ILE A 190 1.19 2.80 5.50
C ILE A 190 2.68 2.97 5.29
N GLY A 191 3.08 3.67 4.22
CA GLY A 191 4.51 3.81 3.97
C GLY A 191 4.87 4.81 2.91
N VAL A 192 6.13 4.79 2.50
CA VAL A 192 6.68 5.69 1.49
C VAL A 192 7.38 4.87 0.43
N ARG A 193 7.16 5.21 -0.81
CA ARG A 193 7.87 4.62 -1.95
C ARG A 193 8.19 5.65 -3.03
N PRO A 194 9.22 5.44 -3.84
CA PRO A 194 9.44 6.25 -5.03
C PRO A 194 8.32 6.02 -6.05
N ILE A 195 8.27 6.88 -7.07
CA ILE A 195 7.40 6.67 -8.22
C ILE A 195 7.70 5.28 -8.82
N LEU A 196 6.67 4.48 -8.96
CA LEU A 196 6.75 3.15 -9.55
C LEU A 196 5.74 3.07 -10.70
N VAL A 197 6.24 2.72 -11.88
CA VAL A 197 5.38 2.34 -13.01
C VAL A 197 5.27 0.82 -13.00
N ALA A 198 4.09 0.32 -12.62
CA ALA A 198 3.77 -1.10 -12.69
C ALA A 198 2.96 -1.36 -13.95
N TYR A 199 3.29 -2.43 -14.66
CA TYR A 199 2.49 -2.90 -15.79
C TYR A 199 2.49 -4.42 -15.84
N ASN A 200 1.40 -4.98 -16.28
CA ASN A 200 1.25 -6.42 -16.52
C ASN A 200 1.28 -6.69 -18.02
N VAL A 201 1.94 -7.77 -18.41
CA VAL A 201 1.96 -8.26 -19.78
C VAL A 201 1.36 -9.65 -19.79
N ASN A 202 0.24 -9.80 -20.46
CA ASN A 202 -0.39 -11.09 -20.65
C ASN A 202 0.30 -11.85 -21.80
N LEU A 203 0.55 -13.14 -21.61
CA LEU A 203 0.99 -14.01 -22.69
C LEU A 203 -0.21 -14.41 -23.55
N ALA A 204 0.04 -14.64 -24.84
CA ALA A 204 -0.96 -15.17 -25.75
C ALA A 204 -1.39 -16.61 -25.37
N GLU A 205 -0.53 -17.34 -24.70
CA GLU A 205 -0.74 -18.71 -24.24
C GLU A 205 -0.69 -18.81 -22.72
N SER A 206 -1.53 -19.68 -22.15
CA SER A 206 -1.62 -19.89 -20.69
C SER A 206 -0.51 -20.82 -20.19
N ASP A 207 0.76 -20.44 -20.36
CA ASP A 207 1.89 -21.21 -19.85
C ASP A 207 2.59 -20.46 -18.70
N ALA A 208 2.29 -20.89 -17.47
CA ALA A 208 2.87 -20.30 -16.26
C ALA A 208 4.40 -20.47 -16.17
N ALA A 209 4.98 -21.51 -16.77
CA ALA A 209 6.43 -21.71 -16.79
C ALA A 209 7.11 -20.70 -17.72
N VAL A 210 6.52 -20.45 -18.88
CA VAL A 210 6.99 -19.41 -19.82
C VAL A 210 6.82 -18.03 -19.18
N ALA A 211 5.66 -17.72 -18.59
CA ALA A 211 5.43 -16.46 -17.90
C ALA A 211 6.48 -16.20 -16.80
N LYS A 212 6.76 -17.20 -15.98
CA LYS A 212 7.79 -17.14 -14.93
C LYS A 212 9.19 -16.90 -15.50
N LYS A 213 9.53 -17.58 -16.59
CA LYS A 213 10.83 -17.43 -17.26
C LYS A 213 11.01 -16.03 -17.83
N VAL A 214 10.00 -15.53 -18.57
CA VAL A 214 9.99 -14.17 -19.12
C VAL A 214 10.06 -13.14 -18.00
N GLY A 215 9.20 -13.24 -16.99
CA GLY A 215 9.20 -12.31 -15.84
C GLY A 215 10.52 -12.29 -15.08
N THR A 216 11.26 -13.41 -15.03
CA THR A 216 12.59 -13.45 -14.41
C THR A 216 13.65 -12.72 -15.24
N ILE A 217 13.49 -12.68 -16.56
CA ILE A 217 14.41 -12.00 -17.47
C ILE A 217 14.18 -10.49 -17.50
N VAL A 218 12.90 -10.06 -17.57
CA VAL A 218 12.55 -8.66 -17.84
C VAL A 218 12.39 -7.80 -16.57
N ARG A 219 12.20 -8.41 -15.39
CA ARG A 219 12.02 -7.64 -14.17
C ARG A 219 13.27 -6.85 -13.79
N SER A 220 13.12 -5.69 -13.20
CA SER A 220 14.22 -4.82 -12.74
C SER A 220 15.13 -5.48 -11.71
N SER A 221 14.62 -6.42 -10.89
CA SER A 221 15.42 -7.21 -9.97
C SER A 221 16.35 -8.20 -10.68
N GLY A 222 16.17 -8.42 -11.98
CA GLY A 222 17.01 -9.27 -12.80
C GLY A 222 17.06 -10.73 -12.39
N ARG A 223 17.94 -11.48 -13.04
CA ARG A 223 18.27 -12.88 -12.70
C ARG A 223 19.72 -13.01 -12.28
N LEU A 224 19.99 -13.97 -11.40
CA LEU A 224 21.36 -14.39 -11.13
C LEU A 224 21.82 -15.30 -12.26
N ILE A 225 22.90 -14.91 -12.94
CA ILE A 225 23.64 -15.77 -13.88
C ILE A 225 24.98 -16.12 -13.28
N ARG A 226 25.49 -17.29 -13.65
CA ARG A 226 26.85 -17.71 -13.33
C ARG A 226 27.73 -17.46 -14.54
N ASN A 227 28.81 -16.74 -14.33
CA ASN A 227 29.87 -16.59 -15.31
C ASN A 227 31.16 -17.13 -14.68
N GLY A 228 31.47 -18.42 -14.93
CA GLY A 228 32.50 -19.13 -14.19
C GLY A 228 32.14 -19.29 -12.72
N ASP A 229 33.01 -18.89 -11.81
CA ASP A 229 32.79 -18.93 -10.36
C ASP A 229 32.08 -17.68 -9.80
N GLU A 230 31.90 -16.63 -10.62
CA GLU A 230 31.23 -15.42 -10.22
C GLU A 230 29.70 -15.50 -10.40
N ARG A 231 28.99 -15.05 -9.37
CA ARG A 231 27.52 -14.84 -9.44
C ARG A 231 27.26 -13.37 -9.77
N MET A 232 26.71 -13.11 -10.95
CA MET A 232 26.36 -11.77 -11.38
C MET A 232 24.85 -11.63 -11.51
N ARG A 233 24.30 -10.53 -11.02
CA ARG A 233 22.89 -10.21 -11.24
C ARG A 233 22.78 -9.37 -12.51
N VAL A 234 22.11 -9.90 -13.51
CA VAL A 234 21.80 -9.18 -14.77
C VAL A 234 20.38 -8.70 -14.68
N SER A 235 20.20 -7.38 -14.61
CA SER A 235 18.90 -6.76 -14.74
C SER A 235 18.49 -6.71 -16.22
N GLY A 236 17.23 -6.98 -16.51
CA GLY A 236 16.66 -6.59 -17.78
C GLY A 236 16.66 -5.06 -17.89
N MET A 237 16.84 -4.54 -19.09
CA MET A 237 16.65 -3.13 -19.38
C MET A 237 15.17 -2.79 -19.30
#